data_09a8544f66789e5f403a36a34b164172
#
_entry.id   09a8544f66789e5f403a36a34b164172
#
_cell.length_a   1.000
_cell.length_b   1.000
_cell.length_c   1.000
_cell.angle_alpha   90.00
_cell.angle_beta   90.00
_cell.angle_gamma   90.00
#
_symmetry.space_group_name_H-M   'P 1'
#
loop_
_entity.id
_entity.type
_entity.pdbx_description
1 polymer ?
#
loop_
_entity_poly.entity_id
_entity_poly.type
_entity_poly.pdbx_seq_one_letter_code
_entity_poly.pdbx_strand_id
1 'polypeptide(L)'
;MAAKEVKFASDARDRMLRGVDTLANAVKVTLGPKGRNVVIDKSFGAPRITKDGVTVAKEIELKDKFENMGAQMLREVASKQNDKAGDGTTTATVLAQAIVREGAKAVAAGMNPMDLKRGIDLAVGTVVKDLESHAKKVSANSEIAQVATISANGDETVGRILAEAMDKVGNEGVITVEEAKSLETELETVEGMQFDRGYLSPYFVTNAEKLKVELEDLYILIHEKKLSNLQALIPLLEQVVQSGKPLLIIAEDVEGEALATLVVNRLRGGLKIAAVKAPGFGDRRKAMLEDIAILTAGNVVSEELGTKLENVTIGMLGRAKKVIIDKDNTTIVDGAGNKADIDARVSQIRAQIETTTSDYDREKLQERVAKLAGGVAVIRVGGATEVEVKERKDRVDDALHATRAAVEEGILPGGGIALLRALKSLEGLKAANDDQQSGIDIVRRALRAPARQIAENAGEDGAYIVGKLLEGDDYNHGFNAATGEYEDLVRSGVIDPAKVVRTALQDAASVASLLITTEALVVELPKEETPAPMPAMDF
;
A
#
# COMPACT_ATOMS: atom_id res chain seq x y z
N MET A 1 -25.80 6.59 25.46
CA MET A 1 -24.56 7.14 24.86
C MET A 1 -23.54 7.29 25.97
N ALA A 2 -22.27 6.89 25.76
CA ALA A 2 -21.22 7.14 26.74
C ALA A 2 -21.01 8.65 26.90
N ALA A 3 -20.71 9.11 28.12
CA ALA A 3 -20.34 10.50 28.36
C ALA A 3 -19.05 10.85 27.62
N LYS A 4 -18.90 12.11 27.21
CA LYS A 4 -17.74 12.56 26.44
C LYS A 4 -17.02 13.68 27.19
N GLU A 5 -15.71 13.66 27.13
CA GLU A 5 -14.84 14.75 27.59
C GLU A 5 -14.42 15.59 26.39
N VAL A 6 -14.40 16.92 26.57
CA VAL A 6 -14.04 17.87 25.53
C VAL A 6 -12.90 18.74 26.01
N LYS A 7 -11.86 18.90 25.17
CA LYS A 7 -10.74 19.80 25.37
C LYS A 7 -10.72 20.85 24.27
N PHE A 8 -10.26 22.05 24.57
CA PHE A 8 -10.27 23.19 23.67
C PHE A 8 -8.90 23.88 23.62
N ALA A 9 -8.70 24.66 22.58
CA ALA A 9 -7.60 25.61 22.40
C ALA A 9 -6.22 24.97 22.66
N SER A 10 -5.39 25.60 23.51
CA SER A 10 -4.01 25.17 23.77
C SER A 10 -3.93 23.80 24.42
N ASP A 11 -4.81 23.43 25.38
CA ASP A 11 -4.77 22.11 26.02
C ASP A 11 -5.05 20.99 25.01
N ALA A 12 -5.99 21.21 24.08
CA ALA A 12 -6.25 20.27 23.00
C ALA A 12 -5.05 20.12 22.06
N ARG A 13 -4.49 21.24 21.60
CA ARG A 13 -3.33 21.25 20.69
C ARG A 13 -2.08 20.62 21.29
N ASP A 14 -1.76 20.96 22.55
CA ASP A 14 -0.56 20.43 23.22
C ASP A 14 -0.62 18.92 23.42
N ARG A 15 -1.79 18.37 23.77
CA ARG A 15 -1.97 16.93 23.90
C ARG A 15 -1.86 16.22 22.55
N MET A 16 -2.52 16.75 21.53
CA MET A 16 -2.45 16.23 20.18
C MET A 16 -1.02 16.24 19.65
N LEU A 17 -0.27 17.34 19.87
CA LEU A 17 1.12 17.46 19.45
C LEU A 17 2.03 16.43 20.15
N ARG A 18 1.82 16.16 21.46
CA ARG A 18 2.56 15.10 22.17
C ARG A 18 2.31 13.73 21.55
N GLY A 19 1.07 13.44 21.15
CA GLY A 19 0.74 12.19 20.46
C GLY A 19 1.44 12.07 19.09
N VAL A 20 1.39 13.14 18.29
CA VAL A 20 2.12 13.24 17.02
C VAL A 20 3.62 13.01 17.24
N ASP A 21 4.21 13.66 18.23
CA ASP A 21 5.64 13.55 18.52
C ASP A 21 6.04 12.16 18.99
N THR A 22 5.23 11.53 19.82
CA THR A 22 5.49 10.18 20.33
C THR A 22 5.56 9.17 19.18
N LEU A 23 4.56 9.19 18.29
CA LEU A 23 4.53 8.28 17.13
C LEU A 23 5.66 8.61 16.15
N ALA A 24 5.82 9.88 15.76
CA ALA A 24 6.83 10.26 14.78
C ALA A 24 8.26 9.95 15.28
N ASN A 25 8.55 10.15 16.56
CA ASN A 25 9.86 9.86 17.13
C ASN A 25 10.17 8.34 17.12
N ALA A 26 9.16 7.49 17.27
CA ALA A 26 9.34 6.03 17.15
C ALA A 26 9.56 5.59 15.70
N VAL A 27 8.86 6.24 14.75
CA VAL A 27 8.96 5.88 13.32
C VAL A 27 10.24 6.41 12.68
N LYS A 28 10.62 7.67 12.93
CA LYS A 28 11.73 8.35 12.22
C LYS A 28 13.12 7.72 12.43
N VAL A 29 13.31 6.90 13.48
CA VAL A 29 14.58 6.20 13.73
C VAL A 29 14.90 5.16 12.67
N THR A 30 13.92 4.75 11.87
CA THR A 30 14.06 3.77 10.79
C THR A 30 14.51 4.41 9.47
N LEU A 31 14.50 5.75 9.33
CA LEU A 31 14.71 6.45 8.08
C LEU A 31 16.18 6.40 7.63
N GLY A 32 16.37 6.10 6.34
CA GLY A 32 17.65 6.16 5.65
C GLY A 32 18.53 4.91 5.83
N PRO A 33 19.71 4.87 5.16
CA PRO A 33 20.55 3.66 5.09
C PRO A 33 21.10 3.22 6.46
N LYS A 34 21.31 4.16 7.38
CA LYS A 34 21.73 3.88 8.77
C LYS A 34 20.57 3.94 9.77
N GLY A 35 19.33 3.91 9.28
CA GLY A 35 18.13 3.74 10.09
C GLY A 35 18.15 2.43 10.88
N ARG A 36 17.56 2.43 12.08
CA ARG A 36 17.58 1.30 13.02
C ARG A 36 16.25 0.60 13.11
N ASN A 37 16.28 -0.64 13.53
CA ASN A 37 15.08 -1.44 13.77
C ASN A 37 14.31 -0.95 14.99
N VAL A 38 12.99 -1.11 14.94
CA VAL A 38 12.08 -0.99 16.08
C VAL A 38 11.65 -2.40 16.49
N VAL A 39 11.63 -2.66 17.78
CA VAL A 39 11.15 -3.93 18.36
C VAL A 39 9.75 -3.70 18.91
N ILE A 40 8.80 -4.51 18.47
CA ILE A 40 7.38 -4.40 18.81
C ILE A 40 7.01 -5.64 19.63
N ASP A 41 6.42 -5.43 20.80
CA ASP A 41 5.86 -6.50 21.62
C ASP A 41 4.61 -7.10 20.97
N LYS A 42 4.45 -8.41 21.09
CA LYS A 42 3.27 -9.13 20.60
C LYS A 42 2.62 -9.88 21.75
N SER A 43 1.29 -9.86 21.80
CA SER A 43 0.51 -10.59 22.82
C SER A 43 0.78 -12.09 22.81
N PHE A 44 1.17 -12.64 21.65
CA PHE A 44 1.54 -14.05 21.48
C PHE A 44 2.71 -14.17 20.49
N GLY A 45 3.68 -15.04 20.79
CA GLY A 45 4.85 -15.30 19.94
C GLY A 45 6.05 -14.41 20.27
N ALA A 46 7.04 -14.42 19.38
CA ALA A 46 8.24 -13.58 19.50
C ALA A 46 7.95 -12.12 19.17
N PRO A 47 8.66 -11.15 19.77
CA PRO A 47 8.60 -9.76 19.37
C PRO A 47 8.88 -9.59 17.87
N ARG A 48 8.15 -8.68 17.21
CA ARG A 48 8.40 -8.32 15.82
C ARG A 48 9.51 -7.29 15.73
N ILE A 49 10.46 -7.51 14.83
CA ILE A 49 11.53 -6.56 14.51
C ILE A 49 11.25 -6.03 13.10
N THR A 50 11.23 -4.71 12.94
CA THR A 50 10.93 -4.09 11.65
C THR A 50 11.59 -2.72 11.50
N LYS A 51 11.82 -2.31 10.23
CA LYS A 51 12.15 -0.94 9.83
C LYS A 51 11.00 -0.27 9.09
N ASP A 52 9.94 -1.00 8.76
CA ASP A 52 8.79 -0.45 8.05
C ASP A 52 8.02 0.55 8.94
N GLY A 53 7.94 1.80 8.44
CA GLY A 53 7.34 2.91 9.18
C GLY A 53 5.84 2.75 9.43
N VAL A 54 5.08 2.18 8.48
CA VAL A 54 3.64 1.98 8.66
C VAL A 54 3.35 0.88 9.68
N THR A 55 4.14 -0.18 9.72
CA THR A 55 4.04 -1.24 10.73
C THR A 55 4.28 -0.67 12.13
N VAL A 56 5.35 0.12 12.30
CA VAL A 56 5.61 0.79 13.58
C VAL A 56 4.46 1.72 13.97
N ALA A 57 3.97 2.54 13.03
CA ALA A 57 2.89 3.49 13.28
C ALA A 57 1.58 2.82 13.71
N LYS A 58 1.25 1.65 13.13
CA LYS A 58 0.02 0.89 13.44
C LYS A 58 0.01 0.31 14.86
N GLU A 59 1.16 -0.01 15.43
CA GLU A 59 1.28 -0.63 16.75
C GLU A 59 1.30 0.38 17.90
N ILE A 60 1.42 1.69 17.60
CA ILE A 60 1.48 2.71 18.65
C ILE A 60 0.07 3.11 19.08
N GLU A 61 -0.26 2.80 20.32
CA GLU A 61 -1.48 3.22 21.00
C GLU A 61 -1.12 3.83 22.37
N LEU A 62 -1.66 5.04 22.64
CA LEU A 62 -1.33 5.79 23.84
C LEU A 62 -2.46 5.72 24.87
N LYS A 63 -2.11 5.69 26.15
CA LYS A 63 -3.09 5.63 27.26
C LYS A 63 -3.97 6.87 27.34
N ASP A 64 -3.39 8.07 27.16
CA ASP A 64 -4.14 9.32 27.12
C ASP A 64 -4.89 9.37 25.79
N LYS A 65 -6.22 9.38 25.84
CA LYS A 65 -7.07 9.36 24.65
C LYS A 65 -6.90 10.59 23.75
N PHE A 66 -6.59 11.76 24.32
CA PHE A 66 -6.33 12.97 23.53
C PHE A 66 -4.99 12.92 22.82
N GLU A 67 -3.94 12.45 23.51
CA GLU A 67 -2.65 12.20 22.86
C GLU A 67 -2.77 11.12 21.80
N ASN A 68 -3.54 10.06 22.07
CA ASN A 68 -3.79 8.98 21.12
C ASN A 68 -4.47 9.46 19.84
N MET A 69 -5.37 10.46 19.91
CA MET A 69 -5.95 11.06 18.70
C MET A 69 -4.88 11.68 17.80
N GLY A 70 -3.89 12.38 18.37
CA GLY A 70 -2.76 12.92 17.63
C GLY A 70 -1.92 11.82 16.97
N ALA A 71 -1.63 10.74 17.71
CA ALA A 71 -0.93 9.58 17.18
C ALA A 71 -1.75 8.89 16.06
N GLN A 72 -3.05 8.71 16.24
CA GLN A 72 -3.93 8.10 15.23
C GLN A 72 -3.99 8.92 13.93
N MET A 73 -4.05 10.25 14.02
CA MET A 73 -4.02 11.12 12.84
C MET A 73 -2.70 10.97 12.07
N LEU A 74 -1.58 10.87 12.78
CA LEU A 74 -0.29 10.66 12.13
C LEU A 74 -0.14 9.23 11.56
N ARG A 75 -0.72 8.22 12.23
CA ARG A 75 -0.83 6.86 11.68
C ARG A 75 -1.59 6.83 10.36
N GLU A 76 -2.62 7.68 10.22
CA GLU A 76 -3.36 7.81 8.97
C GLU A 76 -2.48 8.31 7.81
N VAL A 77 -1.52 9.20 8.08
CA VAL A 77 -0.53 9.64 7.06
C VAL A 77 0.29 8.45 6.56
N ALA A 78 0.85 7.66 7.48
CA ALA A 78 1.65 6.48 7.11
C ALA A 78 0.81 5.44 6.35
N SER A 79 -0.44 5.21 6.77
CA SER A 79 -1.35 4.27 6.12
C SER A 79 -1.75 4.71 4.72
N LYS A 80 -2.10 5.99 4.51
CA LYS A 80 -2.43 6.54 3.18
C LYS A 80 -1.24 6.50 2.23
N GLN A 81 -0.06 6.84 2.71
CA GLN A 81 1.17 6.75 1.91
C GLN A 81 1.41 5.31 1.47
N ASN A 82 1.27 4.35 2.39
CA ASN A 82 1.39 2.93 2.07
C ASN A 82 0.36 2.47 1.02
N ASP A 83 -0.89 2.90 1.16
CA ASP A 83 -1.97 2.55 0.22
C ASP A 83 -1.73 3.08 -1.19
N LYS A 84 -1.12 4.26 -1.35
CA LYS A 84 -0.93 4.94 -2.64
C LYS A 84 0.38 4.59 -3.33
N ALA A 85 1.46 4.48 -2.55
CA ALA A 85 2.82 4.35 -3.08
C ALA A 85 3.56 3.11 -2.56
N GLY A 86 3.07 2.48 -1.49
CA GLY A 86 3.64 1.28 -0.88
C GLY A 86 4.99 1.48 -0.19
N ASP A 87 5.58 2.67 -0.29
CA ASP A 87 6.86 3.04 0.31
C ASP A 87 6.84 4.52 0.75
N GLY A 88 7.89 4.99 1.45
CA GLY A 88 8.02 6.38 1.91
C GLY A 88 7.17 6.73 3.13
N THR A 89 6.65 5.76 3.86
CA THR A 89 5.79 5.95 5.04
C THR A 89 6.50 6.71 6.16
N THR A 90 7.78 6.44 6.36
CA THR A 90 8.64 7.16 7.32
C THR A 90 8.87 8.60 6.90
N THR A 91 9.15 8.86 5.62
CA THR A 91 9.32 10.21 5.06
C THR A 91 8.05 11.04 5.24
N ALA A 92 6.88 10.47 4.92
CA ALA A 92 5.58 11.12 5.11
C ALA A 92 5.34 11.49 6.59
N THR A 93 5.67 10.58 7.51
CA THR A 93 5.55 10.79 8.95
C THR A 93 6.46 11.94 9.45
N VAL A 94 7.70 12.00 8.97
CA VAL A 94 8.67 13.06 9.31
C VAL A 94 8.20 14.41 8.78
N LEU A 95 7.72 14.47 7.54
CA LEU A 95 7.15 15.69 6.95
C LEU A 95 5.93 16.17 7.72
N ALA A 96 5.00 15.28 8.05
CA ALA A 96 3.80 15.62 8.80
C ALA A 96 4.14 16.18 10.20
N GLN A 97 5.06 15.53 10.93
CA GLN A 97 5.55 16.04 12.21
C GLN A 97 6.12 17.45 12.08
N ALA A 98 6.95 17.68 11.05
CA ALA A 98 7.56 19.00 10.84
C ALA A 98 6.52 20.08 10.54
N ILE A 99 5.53 19.79 9.67
CA ILE A 99 4.45 20.72 9.33
C ILE A 99 3.59 21.02 10.58
N VAL A 100 3.19 19.99 11.34
CA VAL A 100 2.37 20.17 12.55
C VAL A 100 3.10 20.99 13.60
N ARG A 101 4.39 20.72 13.86
CA ARG A 101 5.18 21.46 14.84
C ARG A 101 5.33 22.93 14.48
N GLU A 102 5.66 23.25 13.23
CA GLU A 102 5.78 24.64 12.76
C GLU A 102 4.42 25.34 12.72
N GLY A 103 3.37 24.64 12.29
CA GLY A 103 2.01 25.16 12.27
C GLY A 103 1.47 25.45 13.67
N ALA A 104 1.70 24.57 14.64
CA ALA A 104 1.30 24.77 16.03
C ALA A 104 1.95 26.03 16.65
N LYS A 105 3.22 26.30 16.32
CA LYS A 105 3.90 27.55 16.74
C LYS A 105 3.24 28.79 16.15
N ALA A 106 2.88 28.75 14.86
CA ALA A 106 2.21 29.85 14.18
C ALA A 106 0.82 30.14 14.76
N VAL A 107 0.03 29.09 15.03
CA VAL A 107 -1.29 29.21 15.69
C VAL A 107 -1.16 29.76 17.11
N ALA A 108 -0.16 29.30 17.88
CA ALA A 108 0.11 29.82 19.22
C ALA A 108 0.55 31.30 19.20
N ALA A 109 1.17 31.76 18.11
CA ALA A 109 1.49 33.17 17.87
C ALA A 109 0.29 34.01 17.42
N GLY A 110 -0.91 33.42 17.29
CA GLY A 110 -2.16 34.12 16.96
C GLY A 110 -2.48 34.21 15.46
N MET A 111 -1.76 33.49 14.60
CA MET A 111 -2.05 33.46 13.17
C MET A 111 -3.32 32.67 12.88
N ASN A 112 -4.05 33.03 11.81
CA ASN A 112 -5.28 32.38 11.43
C ASN A 112 -5.01 30.97 10.87
N PRO A 113 -5.48 29.89 11.52
CA PRO A 113 -5.19 28.53 11.09
C PRO A 113 -5.70 28.20 9.68
N MET A 114 -6.83 28.80 9.26
CA MET A 114 -7.40 28.57 7.93
C MET A 114 -6.56 29.23 6.82
N ASP A 115 -5.96 30.39 7.09
CA ASP A 115 -5.05 31.03 6.17
C ASP A 115 -3.69 30.32 6.12
N LEU A 116 -3.18 29.86 7.29
CA LEU A 116 -2.00 28.98 7.32
C LEU A 116 -2.22 27.75 6.42
N LYS A 117 -3.38 27.09 6.52
CA LYS A 117 -3.74 25.96 5.65
C LYS A 117 -3.70 26.33 4.17
N ARG A 118 -4.30 27.46 3.77
CA ARG A 118 -4.29 27.91 2.37
C ARG A 118 -2.88 28.15 1.85
N GLY A 119 -2.01 28.72 2.68
CA GLY A 119 -0.59 28.88 2.37
C GLY A 119 0.16 27.57 2.22
N ILE A 120 -0.12 26.60 3.10
CA ILE A 120 0.43 25.23 3.00
C ILE A 120 -0.02 24.56 1.70
N ASP A 121 -1.33 24.59 1.39
CA ASP A 121 -1.89 23.99 0.18
C ASP A 121 -1.26 24.60 -1.10
N LEU A 122 -1.06 25.92 -1.12
CA LEU A 122 -0.41 26.63 -2.23
C LEU A 122 1.06 26.21 -2.41
N ALA A 123 1.82 26.13 -1.32
CA ALA A 123 3.22 25.72 -1.35
C ALA A 123 3.37 24.27 -1.79
N VAL A 124 2.55 23.35 -1.25
CA VAL A 124 2.57 21.92 -1.62
C VAL A 124 2.25 21.73 -3.09
N GLY A 125 1.21 22.42 -3.61
CA GLY A 125 0.87 22.34 -5.03
C GLY A 125 1.99 22.85 -5.94
N THR A 126 2.78 23.84 -5.51
CA THR A 126 3.93 24.35 -6.25
C THR A 126 5.09 23.37 -6.24
N VAL A 127 5.44 22.81 -5.06
CA VAL A 127 6.49 21.81 -4.91
C VAL A 127 6.20 20.52 -5.68
N VAL A 128 4.94 20.05 -5.66
CA VAL A 128 4.53 18.87 -6.42
C VAL A 128 4.79 19.04 -7.92
N LYS A 129 4.42 20.18 -8.49
CA LYS A 129 4.70 20.50 -9.91
C LYS A 129 6.20 20.54 -10.21
N ASP A 130 7.00 21.05 -9.30
CA ASP A 130 8.45 21.08 -9.43
C ASP A 130 9.02 19.66 -9.46
N LEU A 131 8.62 18.80 -8.50
CA LEU A 131 9.03 17.39 -8.45
C LEU A 131 8.66 16.62 -9.73
N GLU A 132 7.41 16.79 -10.20
CA GLU A 132 6.94 16.17 -11.45
C GLU A 132 7.74 16.62 -12.67
N SER A 133 8.14 17.90 -12.72
CA SER A 133 8.91 18.44 -13.84
C SER A 133 10.37 17.93 -13.89
N HIS A 134 10.93 17.55 -12.76
CA HIS A 134 12.29 17.02 -12.62
C HIS A 134 12.36 15.48 -12.63
N ALA A 135 11.21 14.80 -12.61
CA ALA A 135 11.16 13.35 -12.61
C ALA A 135 11.72 12.78 -13.93
N LYS A 136 12.73 11.92 -13.82
CA LYS A 136 13.34 11.22 -14.95
C LYS A 136 12.65 9.87 -15.14
N LYS A 137 12.14 9.59 -16.34
CA LYS A 137 11.53 8.28 -16.66
C LYS A 137 12.57 7.17 -16.54
N VAL A 138 12.17 6.08 -15.92
CA VAL A 138 12.97 4.85 -15.84
C VAL A 138 12.95 4.18 -17.21
N SER A 139 14.13 3.89 -17.77
CA SER A 139 14.28 3.33 -19.11
C SER A 139 15.10 2.05 -19.16
N ALA A 140 15.87 1.74 -18.12
CA ALA A 140 16.77 0.60 -18.08
C ALA A 140 16.52 -0.28 -16.86
N ASN A 141 16.69 -1.62 -17.05
CA ASN A 141 16.59 -2.59 -15.95
C ASN A 141 17.60 -2.31 -14.81
N SER A 142 18.73 -1.68 -15.12
CA SER A 142 19.69 -1.24 -14.11
C SER A 142 19.14 -0.15 -13.18
N GLU A 143 18.32 0.77 -13.69
CA GLU A 143 17.65 1.79 -12.87
C GLU A 143 16.57 1.15 -11.97
N ILE A 144 15.85 0.16 -12.50
CA ILE A 144 14.91 -0.67 -11.72
C ILE A 144 15.63 -1.36 -10.57
N ALA A 145 16.76 -2.02 -10.85
CA ALA A 145 17.57 -2.68 -9.83
C ALA A 145 18.08 -1.70 -8.76
N GLN A 146 18.47 -0.49 -9.15
CA GLN A 146 18.91 0.56 -8.22
C GLN A 146 17.79 1.02 -7.29
N VAL A 147 16.60 1.32 -7.83
CA VAL A 147 15.42 1.68 -7.02
C VAL A 147 15.11 0.59 -6.01
N ALA A 148 15.03 -0.66 -6.48
CA ALA A 148 14.74 -1.80 -5.63
C ALA A 148 15.80 -2.01 -4.54
N THR A 149 17.09 -1.83 -4.88
CA THR A 149 18.20 -1.93 -3.92
C THR A 149 18.10 -0.87 -2.83
N ILE A 150 17.82 0.39 -3.19
CA ILE A 150 17.68 1.48 -2.23
C ILE A 150 16.49 1.24 -1.30
N SER A 151 15.33 0.91 -1.83
CA SER A 151 14.14 0.61 -1.03
C SER A 151 14.35 -0.63 -0.15
N ALA A 152 15.14 -1.60 -0.60
CA ALA A 152 15.56 -2.77 0.18
C ALA A 152 16.72 -2.47 1.17
N ASN A 153 16.98 -1.23 1.54
CA ASN A 153 18.07 -0.81 2.44
C ASN A 153 19.48 -1.23 1.99
N GLY A 154 19.75 -1.21 0.70
CA GLY A 154 21.04 -1.53 0.11
C GLY A 154 21.25 -3.02 -0.22
N ASP A 155 20.21 -3.84 -0.18
CA ASP A 155 20.28 -5.26 -0.54
C ASP A 155 20.26 -5.43 -2.06
N GLU A 156 21.44 -5.56 -2.66
CA GLU A 156 21.62 -5.77 -4.11
C GLU A 156 20.98 -7.07 -4.62
N THR A 157 20.84 -8.08 -3.76
CA THR A 157 20.19 -9.34 -4.14
C THR A 157 18.72 -9.13 -4.40
N VAL A 158 18.04 -8.38 -3.54
CA VAL A 158 16.64 -7.97 -3.72
C VAL A 158 16.49 -7.13 -4.99
N GLY A 159 17.40 -6.15 -5.19
CA GLY A 159 17.39 -5.31 -6.39
C GLY A 159 17.45 -6.12 -7.68
N ARG A 160 18.38 -7.08 -7.76
CA ARG A 160 18.54 -7.95 -8.93
C ARG A 160 17.34 -8.85 -9.17
N ILE A 161 16.80 -9.50 -8.12
CA ILE A 161 15.65 -10.41 -8.24
C ILE A 161 14.41 -9.66 -8.72
N LEU A 162 14.17 -8.44 -8.22
CA LEU A 162 13.03 -7.62 -8.66
C LEU A 162 13.19 -7.15 -10.10
N ALA A 163 14.37 -6.71 -10.52
CA ALA A 163 14.64 -6.34 -11.90
C ALA A 163 14.44 -7.54 -12.84
N GLU A 164 14.90 -8.73 -12.46
CA GLU A 164 14.69 -9.97 -13.23
C GLU A 164 13.20 -10.35 -13.28
N ALA A 165 12.47 -10.20 -12.18
CA ALA A 165 11.03 -10.44 -12.14
C ALA A 165 10.28 -9.50 -13.09
N MET A 166 10.60 -8.19 -13.06
CA MET A 166 10.01 -7.19 -13.98
C MET A 166 10.33 -7.49 -15.44
N ASP A 167 11.54 -7.95 -15.74
CA ASP A 167 11.94 -8.33 -17.10
C ASP A 167 11.12 -9.52 -17.62
N LYS A 168 10.88 -10.53 -16.77
CA LYS A 168 10.10 -11.72 -17.11
C LYS A 168 8.63 -11.47 -17.36
N VAL A 169 7.98 -10.66 -16.49
CA VAL A 169 6.53 -10.44 -16.59
C VAL A 169 6.16 -9.12 -17.26
N GLY A 170 7.13 -8.24 -17.52
CA GLY A 170 6.93 -6.90 -18.07
C GLY A 170 6.46 -5.90 -17.02
N ASN A 171 6.38 -4.61 -17.41
CA ASN A 171 6.03 -3.50 -16.52
C ASN A 171 4.60 -3.61 -15.94
N GLU A 172 3.67 -4.17 -16.70
CA GLU A 172 2.28 -4.42 -16.31
C GLU A 172 2.08 -5.79 -15.63
N GLY A 173 3.15 -6.58 -15.54
CA GLY A 173 3.12 -7.94 -15.02
C GLY A 173 2.91 -8.00 -13.51
N VAL A 174 2.41 -9.13 -13.05
CA VAL A 174 2.12 -9.35 -11.64
C VAL A 174 3.32 -9.99 -10.96
N ILE A 175 3.77 -9.40 -9.87
CA ILE A 175 4.81 -9.95 -8.99
C ILE A 175 4.19 -10.12 -7.61
N THR A 176 4.35 -11.31 -7.03
CA THR A 176 3.91 -11.62 -5.65
C THR A 176 5.11 -12.05 -4.81
N VAL A 177 5.05 -11.73 -3.52
CA VAL A 177 6.12 -12.08 -2.57
C VAL A 177 5.56 -13.05 -1.54
N GLU A 178 6.17 -14.23 -1.44
CA GLU A 178 5.75 -15.31 -0.56
C GLU A 178 6.88 -15.72 0.40
N GLU A 179 6.52 -16.37 1.49
CA GLU A 179 7.49 -16.97 2.41
C GLU A 179 7.94 -18.33 1.87
N ALA A 180 9.26 -18.53 1.77
CA ALA A 180 9.82 -19.83 1.46
C ALA A 180 10.06 -20.65 2.74
N LYS A 181 10.13 -21.96 2.56
CA LYS A 181 10.62 -22.89 3.60
C LYS A 181 12.13 -23.16 3.47
N SER A 182 12.75 -22.62 2.42
CA SER A 182 14.18 -22.72 2.12
C SER A 182 14.96 -21.56 2.75
N LEU A 183 16.30 -21.68 2.81
CA LEU A 183 17.20 -20.61 3.24
C LEU A 183 17.39 -19.54 2.16
N GLU A 184 17.27 -19.93 0.91
CA GLU A 184 17.53 -19.08 -0.24
C GLU A 184 16.23 -18.42 -0.77
N THR A 185 16.37 -17.22 -1.32
CA THR A 185 15.29 -16.53 -2.01
C THR A 185 15.29 -16.95 -3.48
N GLU A 186 14.15 -17.36 -4.00
CA GLU A 186 13.96 -17.90 -5.34
C GLU A 186 12.93 -17.08 -6.12
N LEU A 187 13.14 -16.98 -7.45
CA LEU A 187 12.19 -16.39 -8.39
C LEU A 187 11.63 -17.48 -9.31
N GLU A 188 10.33 -17.67 -9.26
CA GLU A 188 9.59 -18.57 -10.13
C GLU A 188 8.55 -17.79 -10.96
N THR A 189 8.34 -18.18 -12.21
CA THR A 189 7.24 -17.63 -13.03
C THR A 189 6.21 -18.72 -13.22
N VAL A 190 4.96 -18.43 -12.88
CA VAL A 190 3.83 -19.35 -12.94
C VAL A 190 2.69 -18.77 -13.77
N GLU A 191 1.80 -19.62 -14.26
CA GLU A 191 0.60 -19.17 -14.95
C GLU A 191 -0.34 -18.46 -13.97
N GLY A 192 -0.80 -17.28 -14.33
CA GLY A 192 -1.65 -16.48 -13.45
C GLY A 192 -2.04 -15.14 -14.06
N MET A 193 -2.93 -14.45 -13.39
CA MET A 193 -3.35 -13.11 -13.80
C MET A 193 -3.88 -12.27 -12.63
N GLN A 194 -3.86 -10.95 -12.79
CA GLN A 194 -4.52 -10.01 -11.89
C GLN A 194 -5.63 -9.23 -12.62
N PHE A 195 -6.70 -8.95 -11.91
CA PHE A 195 -7.76 -8.06 -12.40
C PHE A 195 -8.26 -7.10 -11.31
N ASP A 196 -8.77 -5.95 -11.73
CA ASP A 196 -9.14 -4.81 -10.88
C ASP A 196 -10.52 -5.05 -10.26
N ARG A 197 -10.62 -5.93 -9.30
CA ARG A 197 -11.79 -6.14 -8.43
C ARG A 197 -11.31 -6.74 -7.12
N GLY A 198 -11.58 -6.05 -6.02
CA GLY A 198 -11.29 -6.53 -4.68
C GLY A 198 -12.44 -7.31 -4.05
N TYR A 199 -12.27 -7.68 -2.79
CA TYR A 199 -13.28 -8.42 -2.04
C TYR A 199 -14.56 -7.60 -1.84
N LEU A 200 -15.72 -8.27 -1.92
CA LEU A 200 -17.03 -7.62 -1.74
C LEU A 200 -17.35 -7.29 -0.29
N SER A 201 -16.63 -7.86 0.66
CA SER A 201 -16.82 -7.58 2.08
C SER A 201 -15.50 -7.70 2.84
N PRO A 202 -15.19 -6.73 3.73
CA PRO A 202 -14.02 -6.82 4.62
C PRO A 202 -14.06 -8.05 5.53
N TYR A 203 -15.24 -8.61 5.77
CA TYR A 203 -15.39 -9.83 6.56
C TYR A 203 -14.81 -11.09 5.87
N PHE A 204 -14.43 -11.03 4.60
CA PHE A 204 -13.71 -12.11 3.92
C PHE A 204 -12.20 -12.10 4.22
N VAL A 205 -11.65 -11.03 4.77
CA VAL A 205 -10.22 -10.88 5.07
C VAL A 205 -9.72 -12.02 5.96
N THR A 206 -8.66 -12.71 5.51
CA THR A 206 -7.99 -13.78 6.24
C THR A 206 -6.74 -13.30 6.94
N ASN A 207 -6.05 -12.30 6.36
CA ASN A 207 -4.88 -11.67 6.91
C ASN A 207 -5.23 -10.24 7.36
N ALA A 208 -5.51 -10.05 8.64
CA ALA A 208 -5.95 -8.77 9.19
C ALA A 208 -4.83 -7.70 9.19
N GLU A 209 -3.55 -8.09 9.26
CA GLU A 209 -2.42 -7.16 9.25
C GLU A 209 -2.26 -6.49 7.88
N LYS A 210 -2.42 -7.27 6.80
CA LYS A 210 -2.31 -6.80 5.40
C LYS A 210 -3.65 -6.44 4.76
N LEU A 211 -4.77 -6.63 5.47
CA LEU A 211 -6.14 -6.46 4.97
C LEU A 211 -6.39 -7.23 3.65
N LYS A 212 -5.84 -8.44 3.55
CA LYS A 212 -5.96 -9.30 2.36
C LYS A 212 -6.71 -10.58 2.65
N VAL A 213 -7.34 -11.12 1.60
CA VAL A 213 -7.84 -12.50 1.58
C VAL A 213 -6.78 -13.34 0.88
N GLU A 214 -6.31 -14.38 1.54
CA GLU A 214 -5.39 -15.36 0.98
C GLU A 214 -6.06 -16.74 1.08
N LEU A 215 -6.27 -17.38 -0.07
CA LEU A 215 -6.87 -18.72 -0.21
C LEU A 215 -5.89 -19.62 -0.95
N GLU A 216 -5.64 -20.81 -0.43
CA GLU A 216 -4.71 -21.79 -1.01
C GLU A 216 -5.45 -23.08 -1.40
N ASP A 217 -5.01 -23.71 -2.51
CA ASP A 217 -5.59 -24.93 -3.09
C ASP A 217 -7.11 -24.86 -3.28
N LEU A 218 -7.58 -23.78 -3.88
CA LEU A 218 -8.98 -23.38 -3.90
C LEU A 218 -9.72 -23.82 -5.16
N TYR A 219 -11.05 -23.84 -5.05
CA TYR A 219 -11.99 -23.85 -6.17
C TYR A 219 -12.41 -22.43 -6.55
N ILE A 220 -12.73 -22.21 -7.84
CA ILE A 220 -13.18 -20.93 -8.37
C ILE A 220 -14.48 -21.14 -9.13
N LEU A 221 -15.56 -20.55 -8.64
CA LEU A 221 -16.83 -20.47 -9.35
C LEU A 221 -16.82 -19.20 -10.21
N ILE A 222 -17.01 -19.35 -11.51
CA ILE A 222 -17.06 -18.28 -12.48
C ILE A 222 -18.49 -18.17 -13.01
N HIS A 223 -19.21 -17.12 -12.61
CA HIS A 223 -20.63 -16.95 -12.95
C HIS A 223 -20.88 -15.65 -13.69
N GLU A 224 -21.62 -15.71 -14.79
CA GLU A 224 -21.87 -14.55 -15.64
C GLU A 224 -22.82 -13.52 -15.02
N LYS A 225 -23.83 -13.99 -14.25
CA LYS A 225 -24.92 -13.18 -13.70
C LYS A 225 -24.68 -12.80 -12.24
N LYS A 226 -25.58 -11.95 -11.73
CA LYS A 226 -25.63 -11.60 -10.31
C LYS A 226 -26.14 -12.76 -9.45
N LEU A 227 -25.60 -12.84 -8.23
CA LEU A 227 -26.03 -13.76 -7.18
C LEU A 227 -26.73 -12.98 -6.07
N SER A 228 -28.04 -13.03 -6.01
CA SER A 228 -28.85 -12.37 -4.97
C SER A 228 -29.34 -13.37 -3.91
N ASN A 229 -29.42 -14.65 -4.27
CA ASN A 229 -29.82 -15.74 -3.38
C ASN A 229 -28.93 -16.97 -3.62
N LEU A 230 -28.77 -17.82 -2.60
CA LEU A 230 -27.86 -18.96 -2.64
C LEU A 230 -28.57 -20.30 -2.84
N GLN A 231 -29.90 -20.34 -2.99
CA GLN A 231 -30.64 -21.60 -3.06
C GLN A 231 -30.11 -22.51 -4.17
N ALA A 232 -29.83 -21.96 -5.36
CA ALA A 232 -29.26 -22.70 -6.48
C ALA A 232 -27.83 -23.20 -6.22
N LEU A 233 -27.10 -22.58 -5.29
CA LEU A 233 -25.71 -22.91 -4.96
C LEU A 233 -25.58 -23.90 -3.78
N ILE A 234 -26.64 -24.14 -3.02
CA ILE A 234 -26.55 -24.99 -1.82
C ILE A 234 -25.90 -26.35 -2.11
N PRO A 235 -26.29 -27.09 -3.16
CA PRO A 235 -25.69 -28.40 -3.44
C PRO A 235 -24.19 -28.31 -3.74
N LEU A 236 -23.75 -27.25 -4.41
CA LEU A 236 -22.33 -27.00 -4.68
C LEU A 236 -21.56 -26.65 -3.41
N LEU A 237 -22.14 -25.74 -2.57
CA LEU A 237 -21.51 -25.33 -1.32
C LEU A 237 -21.34 -26.51 -0.35
N GLU A 238 -22.31 -27.43 -0.28
CA GLU A 238 -22.18 -28.66 0.50
C GLU A 238 -21.03 -29.54 0.02
N GLN A 239 -20.86 -29.71 -1.28
CA GLN A 239 -19.74 -30.46 -1.86
C GLN A 239 -18.40 -29.77 -1.56
N VAL A 240 -18.32 -28.44 -1.65
CA VAL A 240 -17.12 -27.66 -1.32
C VAL A 240 -16.78 -27.82 0.16
N VAL A 241 -17.73 -27.74 1.06
CA VAL A 241 -17.52 -27.98 2.51
C VAL A 241 -16.98 -29.38 2.76
N GLN A 242 -17.56 -30.40 2.13
CA GLN A 242 -17.09 -31.79 2.25
C GLN A 242 -15.65 -31.96 1.74
N SER A 243 -15.24 -31.22 0.72
CA SER A 243 -13.87 -31.26 0.19
C SER A 243 -12.84 -30.62 1.12
N GLY A 244 -13.27 -29.75 2.04
CA GLY A 244 -12.42 -28.97 2.94
C GLY A 244 -11.63 -27.85 2.25
N LYS A 245 -11.80 -27.66 0.93
CA LYS A 245 -11.09 -26.65 0.14
C LYS A 245 -11.79 -25.30 0.17
N PRO A 246 -11.06 -24.18 0.08
CA PRO A 246 -11.66 -22.86 -0.08
C PRO A 246 -12.38 -22.67 -1.41
N LEU A 247 -13.30 -21.73 -1.45
CA LEU A 247 -14.03 -21.32 -2.66
C LEU A 247 -13.89 -19.81 -2.90
N LEU A 248 -13.50 -19.43 -4.10
CA LEU A 248 -13.67 -18.07 -4.62
C LEU A 248 -14.88 -18.03 -5.54
N ILE A 249 -15.77 -17.07 -5.32
CA ILE A 249 -16.86 -16.77 -6.25
C ILE A 249 -16.52 -15.50 -7.04
N ILE A 250 -16.48 -15.63 -8.37
CA ILE A 250 -16.37 -14.53 -9.32
C ILE A 250 -17.71 -14.43 -10.05
N ALA A 251 -18.47 -13.37 -9.79
CA ALA A 251 -19.78 -13.17 -10.40
C ALA A 251 -19.96 -11.71 -10.83
N GLU A 252 -20.95 -11.41 -11.68
CA GLU A 252 -21.27 -10.01 -12.01
C GLU A 252 -21.42 -9.15 -10.75
N ASP A 253 -22.14 -9.64 -9.78
CA ASP A 253 -22.24 -9.11 -8.42
C ASP A 253 -22.68 -10.22 -7.46
N VAL A 254 -22.38 -10.05 -6.15
CA VAL A 254 -22.94 -10.88 -5.09
C VAL A 254 -23.53 -9.92 -4.06
N GLU A 255 -24.85 -9.89 -3.94
CA GLU A 255 -25.56 -8.86 -3.18
C GLU A 255 -26.66 -9.46 -2.28
N GLY A 256 -27.22 -8.63 -1.42
CA GLY A 256 -28.38 -8.94 -0.61
C GLY A 256 -28.19 -10.15 0.31
N GLU A 257 -29.15 -11.07 0.29
CA GLU A 257 -29.16 -12.27 1.13
C GLU A 257 -27.99 -13.22 0.83
N ALA A 258 -27.57 -13.31 -0.44
CA ALA A 258 -26.43 -14.14 -0.84
C ALA A 258 -25.15 -13.70 -0.14
N LEU A 259 -24.78 -12.42 -0.22
CA LEU A 259 -23.58 -11.90 0.40
C LEU A 259 -23.64 -12.05 1.94
N ALA A 260 -24.77 -11.69 2.56
CA ALA A 260 -24.93 -11.81 4.00
C ALA A 260 -24.75 -13.26 4.49
N THR A 261 -25.33 -14.22 3.77
CA THR A 261 -25.24 -15.65 4.11
C THR A 261 -23.80 -16.16 3.96
N LEU A 262 -23.07 -15.78 2.90
CA LEU A 262 -21.67 -16.15 2.72
C LEU A 262 -20.79 -15.59 3.85
N VAL A 263 -20.98 -14.34 4.22
CA VAL A 263 -20.26 -13.70 5.33
C VAL A 263 -20.52 -14.41 6.66
N VAL A 264 -21.80 -14.70 6.98
CA VAL A 264 -22.16 -15.41 8.22
C VAL A 264 -21.55 -16.81 8.29
N ASN A 265 -21.60 -17.57 7.19
CA ASN A 265 -21.01 -18.91 7.15
C ASN A 265 -19.47 -18.88 7.28
N ARG A 266 -18.82 -17.90 6.67
CA ARG A 266 -17.40 -17.69 6.83
C ARG A 266 -17.03 -17.35 8.28
N LEU A 267 -17.75 -16.42 8.92
CA LEU A 267 -17.49 -16.03 10.31
C LEU A 267 -17.72 -17.17 11.31
N ARG A 268 -18.67 -18.07 11.03
CA ARG A 268 -18.90 -19.28 11.83
C ARG A 268 -17.86 -20.37 11.60
N GLY A 269 -16.90 -20.16 10.68
CA GLY A 269 -15.84 -21.12 10.36
C GLY A 269 -16.31 -22.35 9.57
N GLY A 270 -17.58 -22.39 9.11
CA GLY A 270 -18.11 -23.52 8.34
C GLY A 270 -17.68 -23.53 6.87
N LEU A 271 -17.28 -22.39 6.31
CA LEU A 271 -16.91 -22.29 4.91
C LEU A 271 -15.76 -21.30 4.73
N LYS A 272 -14.68 -21.75 4.09
CA LYS A 272 -13.57 -20.88 3.67
C LYS A 272 -13.92 -20.28 2.31
N ILE A 273 -14.42 -19.06 2.29
CA ILE A 273 -14.97 -18.45 1.07
C ILE A 273 -14.63 -16.97 0.97
N ALA A 274 -14.49 -16.51 -0.27
CA ALA A 274 -14.49 -15.10 -0.65
C ALA A 274 -15.32 -14.89 -1.92
N ALA A 275 -15.78 -13.66 -2.12
CA ALA A 275 -16.51 -13.27 -3.31
C ALA A 275 -15.99 -11.94 -3.86
N VAL A 276 -15.87 -11.86 -5.18
CA VAL A 276 -15.43 -10.68 -5.92
C VAL A 276 -16.34 -10.44 -7.11
N LYS A 277 -16.38 -9.19 -7.60
CA LYS A 277 -17.06 -8.87 -8.86
C LYS A 277 -16.22 -9.33 -10.05
N ALA A 278 -16.90 -9.77 -11.09
CA ALA A 278 -16.28 -10.04 -12.38
C ALA A 278 -15.69 -8.75 -12.97
N PRO A 279 -14.49 -8.82 -13.61
CA PRO A 279 -13.89 -7.67 -14.25
C PRO A 279 -14.60 -7.29 -15.54
N GLY A 280 -14.59 -6.01 -15.90
CA GLY A 280 -15.19 -5.48 -17.12
C GLY A 280 -16.72 -5.34 -17.08
N PHE A 281 -17.30 -5.01 -18.24
CA PHE A 281 -18.74 -4.80 -18.43
C PHE A 281 -19.18 -5.37 -19.79
N GLY A 282 -20.44 -5.84 -19.88
CA GLY A 282 -21.01 -6.35 -21.13
C GLY A 282 -20.18 -7.48 -21.74
N ASP A 283 -19.96 -7.44 -23.05
CA ASP A 283 -19.21 -8.50 -23.77
C ASP A 283 -17.76 -8.62 -23.33
N ARG A 284 -17.14 -7.52 -22.84
CA ARG A 284 -15.79 -7.57 -22.28
C ARG A 284 -15.76 -8.40 -21.00
N ARG A 285 -16.78 -8.29 -20.14
CA ARG A 285 -16.89 -9.11 -18.94
C ARG A 285 -16.97 -10.59 -19.30
N LYS A 286 -17.79 -10.96 -20.30
CA LYS A 286 -17.88 -12.32 -20.81
C LYS A 286 -16.51 -12.83 -21.28
N ALA A 287 -15.82 -12.05 -22.08
CA ALA A 287 -14.50 -12.41 -22.59
C ALA A 287 -13.45 -12.57 -21.49
N MET A 288 -13.46 -11.71 -20.44
CA MET A 288 -12.55 -11.82 -19.30
C MET A 288 -12.90 -13.02 -18.40
N LEU A 289 -14.16 -13.35 -18.22
CA LEU A 289 -14.57 -14.57 -17.51
C LEU A 289 -14.11 -15.83 -18.24
N GLU A 290 -14.16 -15.86 -19.59
CA GLU A 290 -13.58 -16.94 -20.39
C GLU A 290 -12.06 -17.04 -20.22
N ASP A 291 -11.35 -15.91 -20.20
CA ASP A 291 -9.91 -15.88 -19.97
C ASP A 291 -9.56 -16.48 -18.60
N ILE A 292 -10.31 -16.12 -17.55
CA ILE A 292 -10.16 -16.70 -16.20
C ILE A 292 -10.49 -18.20 -16.20
N ALA A 293 -11.53 -18.61 -16.92
CA ALA A 293 -11.91 -20.03 -17.02
C ALA A 293 -10.80 -20.88 -17.67
N ILE A 294 -10.21 -20.39 -18.76
CA ILE A 294 -9.09 -21.07 -19.44
C ILE A 294 -7.87 -21.14 -18.50
N LEU A 295 -7.54 -20.02 -17.84
CA LEU A 295 -6.41 -19.95 -16.90
C LEU A 295 -6.53 -20.94 -15.74
N THR A 296 -7.75 -21.19 -15.28
CA THR A 296 -8.01 -22.00 -14.08
C THR A 296 -8.53 -23.40 -14.37
N ALA A 297 -8.61 -23.80 -15.65
CA ALA A 297 -9.26 -25.04 -16.14
C ALA A 297 -10.70 -25.18 -15.64
N GLY A 298 -11.44 -24.08 -15.54
CA GLY A 298 -12.84 -24.06 -15.14
C GLY A 298 -13.77 -23.75 -16.31
N ASN A 299 -15.07 -23.71 -16.01
CA ASN A 299 -16.10 -23.34 -16.98
C ASN A 299 -16.81 -22.07 -16.52
N VAL A 300 -17.17 -21.19 -17.47
CA VAL A 300 -18.09 -20.08 -17.19
C VAL A 300 -19.50 -20.64 -17.04
N VAL A 301 -20.10 -20.41 -15.89
CA VAL A 301 -21.51 -20.77 -15.64
C VAL A 301 -22.39 -19.68 -16.22
N SER A 302 -22.99 -19.97 -17.36
CA SER A 302 -23.88 -19.11 -18.12
C SER A 302 -25.07 -19.88 -18.67
N GLU A 303 -26.27 -19.34 -18.49
CA GLU A 303 -27.49 -19.92 -19.07
C GLU A 303 -27.48 -19.86 -20.61
N GLU A 304 -26.82 -18.84 -21.19
CA GLU A 304 -26.64 -18.70 -22.62
C GLU A 304 -25.79 -19.85 -23.19
N LEU A 305 -24.83 -20.35 -22.40
CA LEU A 305 -24.03 -21.54 -22.74
C LEU A 305 -24.68 -22.85 -22.31
N GLY A 306 -25.93 -22.81 -21.82
CA GLY A 306 -26.69 -24.01 -21.45
C GLY A 306 -26.42 -24.55 -20.04
N THR A 307 -25.59 -23.85 -19.23
CA THR A 307 -25.27 -24.29 -17.87
C THR A 307 -26.04 -23.48 -16.84
N LYS A 308 -27.00 -24.15 -16.17
CA LYS A 308 -27.72 -23.56 -15.04
C LYS A 308 -26.89 -23.70 -13.74
N LEU A 309 -27.00 -22.72 -12.85
CA LEU A 309 -26.29 -22.69 -11.59
C LEU A 309 -26.56 -23.92 -10.70
N GLU A 310 -27.79 -24.46 -10.74
CA GLU A 310 -28.23 -25.63 -10.00
C GLU A 310 -27.51 -26.92 -10.41
N ASN A 311 -26.99 -26.97 -11.66
CA ASN A 311 -26.34 -28.15 -12.25
C ASN A 311 -24.80 -28.08 -12.16
N VAL A 312 -24.26 -27.08 -11.47
CA VAL A 312 -22.80 -26.90 -11.33
C VAL A 312 -22.24 -27.94 -10.36
N THR A 313 -21.21 -28.62 -10.80
CA THR A 313 -20.46 -29.59 -10.00
C THR A 313 -19.03 -29.13 -9.74
N ILE A 314 -18.35 -29.72 -8.76
CA ILE A 314 -16.95 -29.41 -8.45
C ILE A 314 -16.03 -29.55 -9.68
N GLY A 315 -16.33 -30.48 -10.56
CA GLY A 315 -15.54 -30.72 -11.79
C GLY A 315 -15.60 -29.58 -12.80
N MET A 316 -16.59 -28.68 -12.70
CA MET A 316 -16.76 -27.52 -13.57
C MET A 316 -16.08 -26.24 -12.98
N LEU A 317 -15.67 -26.32 -11.72
CA LEU A 317 -15.01 -25.19 -11.06
C LEU A 317 -13.57 -25.05 -11.54
N GLY A 318 -13.14 -23.80 -11.69
CA GLY A 318 -11.73 -23.49 -11.85
C GLY A 318 -10.93 -23.86 -10.59
N ARG A 319 -9.62 -23.99 -10.75
CA ARG A 319 -8.68 -24.29 -9.67
C ARG A 319 -7.45 -23.40 -9.77
N ALA A 320 -6.92 -23.02 -8.64
CA ALA A 320 -5.63 -22.36 -8.56
C ALA A 320 -4.93 -22.79 -7.27
N LYS A 321 -3.62 -22.68 -7.27
CA LYS A 321 -2.82 -22.97 -6.06
C LYS A 321 -3.00 -21.89 -5.01
N LYS A 322 -3.10 -20.62 -5.43
CA LYS A 322 -3.31 -19.50 -4.53
C LYS A 322 -4.12 -18.38 -5.18
N VAL A 323 -4.92 -17.69 -4.37
CA VAL A 323 -5.55 -16.41 -4.75
C VAL A 323 -5.31 -15.41 -3.64
N ILE A 324 -4.91 -14.20 -4.04
CA ILE A 324 -4.70 -13.06 -3.16
C ILE A 324 -5.68 -11.96 -3.58
N ILE A 325 -6.50 -11.48 -2.64
CA ILE A 325 -7.48 -10.42 -2.90
C ILE A 325 -7.24 -9.29 -1.91
N ASP A 326 -7.02 -8.10 -2.40
CA ASP A 326 -7.04 -6.88 -1.60
C ASP A 326 -8.36 -6.10 -1.81
N LYS A 327 -8.41 -4.85 -1.38
CA LYS A 327 -9.63 -4.01 -1.53
C LYS A 327 -9.93 -3.64 -2.99
N ASP A 328 -8.92 -3.68 -3.87
CA ASP A 328 -9.00 -3.18 -5.24
C ASP A 328 -8.78 -4.28 -6.28
N ASN A 329 -7.99 -5.32 -5.97
CA ASN A 329 -7.50 -6.29 -6.93
C ASN A 329 -7.70 -7.74 -6.48
N THR A 330 -7.80 -8.63 -7.46
CA THR A 330 -7.77 -10.08 -7.30
C THR A 330 -6.64 -10.66 -8.16
N THR A 331 -5.70 -11.36 -7.53
CA THR A 331 -4.57 -12.05 -8.18
C THR A 331 -4.74 -13.56 -8.09
N ILE A 332 -4.80 -14.23 -9.22
CA ILE A 332 -4.80 -15.69 -9.34
C ILE A 332 -3.36 -16.12 -9.63
N VAL A 333 -2.81 -17.00 -8.80
CA VAL A 333 -1.43 -17.50 -8.88
C VAL A 333 -1.48 -19.01 -9.11
N ASP A 334 -0.73 -19.48 -10.10
CA ASP A 334 -0.61 -20.89 -10.46
C ASP A 334 -2.01 -21.52 -10.73
N GLY A 335 -2.68 -20.98 -11.75
CA GLY A 335 -3.94 -21.52 -12.25
C GLY A 335 -3.74 -22.90 -12.88
N ALA A 336 -4.72 -23.79 -12.70
CA ALA A 336 -4.64 -25.17 -13.19
C ALA A 336 -4.86 -25.32 -14.71
N GLY A 337 -4.94 -24.20 -15.46
CA GLY A 337 -5.12 -24.20 -16.91
C GLY A 337 -3.92 -24.79 -17.65
N ASN A 338 -4.20 -25.44 -18.78
CA ASN A 338 -3.14 -25.97 -19.62
C ASN A 338 -2.48 -24.84 -20.40
N LYS A 339 -1.15 -24.79 -20.40
CA LYS A 339 -0.38 -23.76 -21.10
C LYS A 339 -0.72 -23.66 -22.58
N ALA A 340 -0.95 -24.79 -23.23
CA ALA A 340 -1.32 -24.81 -24.65
C ALA A 340 -2.67 -24.10 -24.92
N ASP A 341 -3.64 -24.24 -24.02
CA ASP A 341 -4.94 -23.57 -24.14
C ASP A 341 -4.83 -22.07 -23.86
N ILE A 342 -3.97 -21.67 -22.90
CA ILE A 342 -3.66 -20.27 -22.61
C ILE A 342 -2.97 -19.62 -23.81
N ASP A 343 -1.95 -20.26 -24.40
CA ASP A 343 -1.23 -19.77 -25.57
C ASP A 343 -2.15 -19.67 -26.80
N ALA A 344 -3.06 -20.62 -27.00
CA ALA A 344 -4.08 -20.57 -28.04
C ALA A 344 -5.02 -19.35 -27.83
N ARG A 345 -5.45 -19.10 -26.59
CA ARG A 345 -6.29 -17.94 -26.27
C ARG A 345 -5.55 -16.62 -26.51
N VAL A 346 -4.29 -16.51 -26.11
CA VAL A 346 -3.44 -15.35 -26.39
C VAL A 346 -3.33 -15.10 -27.90
N SER A 347 -3.11 -16.15 -28.69
CA SER A 347 -3.04 -16.07 -30.16
C SER A 347 -4.36 -15.60 -30.77
N GLN A 348 -5.49 -16.06 -30.25
CA GLN A 348 -6.82 -15.63 -30.68
C GLN A 348 -7.03 -14.13 -30.41
N ILE A 349 -6.65 -13.63 -29.23
CA ILE A 349 -6.77 -12.21 -28.88
C ILE A 349 -5.83 -11.36 -29.76
N ARG A 350 -4.60 -11.82 -30.03
CA ARG A 350 -3.68 -11.13 -30.95
C ARG A 350 -4.26 -10.99 -32.36
N ALA A 351 -4.90 -12.01 -32.88
CA ALA A 351 -5.59 -11.91 -34.16
C ALA A 351 -6.74 -10.87 -34.14
N GLN A 352 -7.45 -10.72 -33.01
CA GLN A 352 -8.45 -9.68 -32.84
C GLN A 352 -7.83 -8.26 -32.82
N ILE A 353 -6.64 -8.08 -32.23
CA ILE A 353 -5.90 -6.82 -32.23
C ILE A 353 -5.57 -6.37 -33.66
N GLU A 354 -5.18 -7.31 -34.53
CA GLU A 354 -4.85 -7.01 -35.93
C GLU A 354 -6.08 -6.62 -36.77
N THR A 355 -7.24 -7.14 -36.43
CA THR A 355 -8.48 -6.94 -37.18
C THR A 355 -9.33 -5.77 -36.69
N THR A 356 -9.15 -5.31 -35.45
CA THR A 356 -9.96 -4.21 -34.89
C THR A 356 -9.60 -2.87 -35.51
N THR A 357 -10.63 -2.08 -35.82
CA THR A 357 -10.50 -0.71 -36.33
C THR A 357 -10.58 0.34 -35.23
N SER A 358 -10.98 -0.06 -34.01
CA SER A 358 -11.11 0.84 -32.85
C SER A 358 -9.80 0.86 -32.05
N ASP A 359 -9.19 2.01 -31.89
CA ASP A 359 -7.98 2.19 -31.08
C ASP A 359 -8.24 1.85 -29.62
N TYR A 360 -9.42 2.19 -29.10
CA TYR A 360 -9.83 1.83 -27.73
C TYR A 360 -9.97 0.33 -27.55
N ASP A 361 -10.58 -0.40 -28.50
CA ASP A 361 -10.71 -1.86 -28.41
C ASP A 361 -9.34 -2.53 -28.57
N ARG A 362 -8.48 -1.98 -29.42
CA ARG A 362 -7.10 -2.42 -29.57
C ARG A 362 -6.33 -2.35 -28.25
N GLU A 363 -6.41 -1.20 -27.55
CA GLU A 363 -5.79 -1.02 -26.24
C GLU A 363 -6.30 -2.06 -25.23
N LYS A 364 -7.61 -2.26 -25.13
CA LYS A 364 -8.20 -3.21 -24.20
C LYS A 364 -7.90 -4.68 -24.54
N LEU A 365 -7.75 -5.01 -25.79
CA LEU A 365 -7.27 -6.34 -26.20
C LEU A 365 -5.78 -6.52 -25.85
N GLN A 366 -4.95 -5.49 -26.01
CA GLN A 366 -3.55 -5.52 -25.61
C GLN A 366 -3.40 -5.71 -24.09
N GLU A 367 -4.18 -5.02 -23.27
CA GLU A 367 -4.24 -5.24 -21.82
C GLU A 367 -4.58 -6.71 -21.47
N ARG A 368 -5.54 -7.32 -22.16
CA ARG A 368 -5.90 -8.73 -21.94
C ARG A 368 -4.77 -9.68 -22.29
N VAL A 369 -4.09 -9.44 -23.42
CA VAL A 369 -2.90 -10.22 -23.79
C VAL A 369 -1.81 -10.11 -22.73
N ALA A 370 -1.51 -8.89 -22.28
CA ALA A 370 -0.49 -8.65 -21.25
C ALA A 370 -0.82 -9.41 -19.95
N LYS A 371 -2.09 -9.39 -19.52
CA LYS A 371 -2.55 -10.09 -18.31
C LYS A 371 -2.47 -11.62 -18.42
N LEU A 372 -2.73 -12.20 -19.60
CA LEU A 372 -2.69 -13.66 -19.82
C LEU A 372 -1.29 -14.17 -20.12
N ALA A 373 -0.53 -13.46 -20.98
CA ALA A 373 0.77 -13.93 -21.46
C ALA A 373 1.91 -13.66 -20.49
N GLY A 374 1.78 -12.66 -19.61
CA GLY A 374 2.83 -12.26 -18.66
C GLY A 374 2.99 -13.24 -17.50
N GLY A 375 1.95 -13.99 -17.15
CA GLY A 375 1.96 -14.84 -15.97
C GLY A 375 2.11 -14.05 -14.66
N VAL A 376 2.53 -14.73 -13.61
CA VAL A 376 2.83 -14.16 -12.30
C VAL A 376 4.25 -14.55 -11.89
N ALA A 377 5.10 -13.57 -11.60
CA ALA A 377 6.39 -13.81 -10.97
C ALA A 377 6.19 -13.97 -9.45
N VAL A 378 6.62 -15.10 -8.91
CA VAL A 378 6.54 -15.40 -7.48
C VAL A 378 7.94 -15.33 -6.89
N ILE A 379 8.19 -14.34 -6.03
CA ILE A 379 9.43 -14.24 -5.25
C ILE A 379 9.21 -14.95 -3.93
N ARG A 380 9.87 -16.09 -3.74
CA ARG A 380 9.83 -16.85 -2.48
C ARG A 380 11.01 -16.46 -1.63
N VAL A 381 10.74 -15.74 -0.53
CA VAL A 381 11.75 -15.18 0.35
C VAL A 381 12.18 -16.22 1.37
N GLY A 382 13.45 -16.59 1.35
CA GLY A 382 14.07 -17.52 2.30
C GLY A 382 14.75 -16.83 3.48
N GLY A 383 15.01 -17.62 4.52
CA GLY A 383 15.74 -17.18 5.71
C GLY A 383 15.94 -18.29 6.74
N ALA A 384 16.83 -18.05 7.71
CA ALA A 384 17.15 -19.04 8.73
C ALA A 384 16.09 -19.13 9.84
N THR A 385 15.32 -18.07 10.06
CA THR A 385 14.27 -18.01 11.09
C THR A 385 13.01 -17.37 10.52
N GLU A 386 11.86 -17.70 11.09
CA GLU A 386 10.57 -17.11 10.69
C GLU A 386 10.56 -15.57 10.83
N VAL A 387 11.24 -15.03 11.86
CA VAL A 387 11.36 -13.59 12.08
C VAL A 387 12.16 -12.93 10.94
N GLU A 388 13.26 -13.57 10.52
CA GLU A 388 14.10 -13.09 9.41
C GLU A 388 13.33 -13.15 8.09
N VAL A 389 12.61 -14.24 7.82
CA VAL A 389 11.81 -14.40 6.59
C VAL A 389 10.73 -13.30 6.50
N LYS A 390 10.04 -13.03 7.59
CA LYS A 390 9.02 -11.96 7.63
C LYS A 390 9.62 -10.57 7.39
N GLU A 391 10.74 -10.26 8.03
CA GLU A 391 11.43 -8.97 7.84
C GLU A 391 11.91 -8.81 6.38
N ARG A 392 12.53 -9.85 5.81
CA ARG A 392 12.96 -9.84 4.41
C ARG A 392 11.79 -9.72 3.44
N LYS A 393 10.69 -10.41 3.71
CA LYS A 393 9.49 -10.33 2.89
C LYS A 393 8.90 -8.92 2.88
N ASP A 394 8.76 -8.28 4.04
CA ASP A 394 8.27 -6.91 4.13
C ASP A 394 9.19 -5.97 3.32
N ARG A 395 10.51 -6.14 3.40
CA ARG A 395 11.50 -5.37 2.64
C ARG A 395 11.41 -5.58 1.12
N VAL A 396 11.16 -6.81 0.68
CA VAL A 396 10.96 -7.12 -0.75
C VAL A 396 9.62 -6.56 -1.24
N ASP A 397 8.57 -6.61 -0.43
CA ASP A 397 7.27 -5.99 -0.74
C ASP A 397 7.41 -4.46 -0.92
N ASP A 398 8.13 -3.77 -0.01
CA ASP A 398 8.38 -2.33 -0.10
C ASP A 398 9.18 -1.99 -1.37
N ALA A 399 10.24 -2.75 -1.65
CA ALA A 399 11.05 -2.57 -2.85
C ALA A 399 10.27 -2.80 -4.14
N LEU A 400 9.35 -3.76 -4.16
CA LEU A 400 8.44 -3.99 -5.29
C LEU A 400 7.52 -2.79 -5.53
N HIS A 401 6.92 -2.24 -4.48
CA HIS A 401 6.05 -1.08 -4.59
C HIS A 401 6.81 0.17 -5.06
N ALA A 402 8.01 0.41 -4.49
CA ALA A 402 8.89 1.51 -4.91
C ALA A 402 9.28 1.38 -6.39
N THR A 403 9.60 0.17 -6.84
CA THR A 403 9.95 -0.10 -8.24
C THR A 403 8.79 0.21 -9.18
N ARG A 404 7.57 -0.22 -8.85
CA ARG A 404 6.36 0.12 -9.62
C ARG A 404 6.11 1.62 -9.66
N ALA A 405 6.22 2.30 -8.51
CA ALA A 405 6.07 3.74 -8.42
C ALA A 405 7.09 4.50 -9.30
N ALA A 406 8.33 3.98 -9.40
CA ALA A 406 9.38 4.53 -10.26
C ALA A 406 9.08 4.34 -11.75
N VAL A 407 8.53 3.19 -12.13
CA VAL A 407 8.12 2.93 -13.52
C VAL A 407 6.95 3.84 -13.93
N GLU A 408 6.01 4.08 -13.01
CA GLU A 408 4.83 4.93 -13.28
C GLU A 408 5.18 6.42 -13.45
N GLU A 409 5.91 7.02 -12.52
CA GLU A 409 6.14 8.47 -12.48
C GLU A 409 7.62 8.89 -12.61
N GLY A 410 8.54 7.93 -12.74
CA GLY A 410 9.97 8.23 -12.84
C GLY A 410 10.67 8.33 -11.49
N ILE A 411 11.92 8.77 -11.55
CA ILE A 411 12.84 8.84 -10.40
C ILE A 411 13.36 10.25 -10.18
N LEU A 412 13.69 10.55 -8.93
CA LEU A 412 14.31 11.78 -8.44
C LEU A 412 15.59 11.43 -7.65
N PRO A 413 16.52 12.38 -7.42
CA PRO A 413 17.61 12.16 -6.48
C PRO A 413 17.06 11.88 -5.08
N GLY A 414 17.57 10.82 -4.44
CA GLY A 414 17.09 10.33 -3.15
C GLY A 414 17.67 11.10 -1.95
N GLY A 415 17.60 10.49 -0.78
CA GLY A 415 18.16 11.08 0.44
C GLY A 415 17.50 12.38 0.90
N GLY A 416 16.28 12.66 0.44
CA GLY A 416 15.54 13.90 0.71
C GLY A 416 16.03 15.12 -0.10
N ILE A 417 16.95 14.92 -1.05
CA ILE A 417 17.54 16.02 -1.84
C ILE A 417 16.51 16.64 -2.77
N ALA A 418 15.66 15.86 -3.42
CA ALA A 418 14.62 16.39 -4.29
C ALA A 418 13.74 17.42 -3.58
N LEU A 419 13.36 17.15 -2.31
CA LEU A 419 12.59 18.08 -1.48
C LEU A 419 13.38 19.35 -1.12
N LEU A 420 14.70 19.23 -0.88
CA LEU A 420 15.57 20.40 -0.63
C LEU A 420 15.70 21.26 -1.88
N ARG A 421 15.85 20.66 -3.07
CA ARG A 421 15.97 21.40 -4.33
C ARG A 421 14.66 22.10 -4.70
N ALA A 422 13.52 21.47 -4.42
CA ALA A 422 12.20 22.05 -4.62
C ALA A 422 11.93 23.32 -3.79
N LEU A 423 12.76 23.62 -2.77
CA LEU A 423 12.70 24.90 -2.05
C LEU A 423 12.82 26.12 -2.97
N LYS A 424 13.55 26.01 -4.07
CA LYS A 424 13.69 27.08 -5.07
C LYS A 424 12.36 27.44 -5.74
N SER A 425 11.48 26.47 -5.92
CA SER A 425 10.15 26.71 -6.52
C SER A 425 9.25 27.60 -5.64
N LEU A 426 9.58 27.69 -4.34
CA LEU A 426 8.88 28.55 -3.38
C LEU A 426 9.47 29.98 -3.31
N GLU A 427 10.58 30.26 -3.98
CA GLU A 427 11.17 31.59 -4.01
C GLU A 427 10.28 32.52 -4.85
N GLY A 428 9.90 33.66 -4.28
CA GLY A 428 9.03 34.62 -4.94
C GLY A 428 7.55 34.21 -5.00
N LEU A 429 7.16 33.06 -4.45
CA LEU A 429 5.75 32.69 -4.33
C LEU A 429 5.05 33.64 -3.35
N LYS A 430 4.05 34.37 -3.83
CA LYS A 430 3.29 35.35 -3.06
C LYS A 430 1.93 34.80 -2.66
N ALA A 431 1.62 34.92 -1.38
CA ALA A 431 0.32 34.63 -0.82
C ALA A 431 -0.60 35.87 -0.81
N ALA A 432 -1.87 35.69 -0.51
CA ALA A 432 -2.85 36.77 -0.45
C ALA A 432 -2.72 37.63 0.83
N ASN A 433 -2.16 37.10 1.91
CA ASN A 433 -1.92 37.78 3.18
C ASN A 433 -0.72 37.15 3.93
N ASP A 434 -0.32 37.79 5.06
CA ASP A 434 0.86 37.39 5.85
C ASP A 434 0.68 36.00 6.51
N ASP A 435 -0.51 35.63 6.93
CA ASP A 435 -0.78 34.32 7.52
C ASP A 435 -0.65 33.20 6.47
N GLN A 436 -1.12 33.43 5.24
CA GLN A 436 -0.88 32.50 4.14
C GLN A 436 0.60 32.43 3.77
N GLN A 437 1.32 33.56 3.81
CA GLN A 437 2.76 33.58 3.58
C GLN A 437 3.49 32.76 4.65
N SER A 438 3.06 32.84 5.90
CA SER A 438 3.56 32.00 6.99
C SER A 438 3.27 30.51 6.75
N GLY A 439 2.15 30.18 6.13
CA GLY A 439 1.84 28.82 5.68
C GLY A 439 2.85 28.28 4.65
N ILE A 440 3.26 29.11 3.69
CA ILE A 440 4.33 28.78 2.74
C ILE A 440 5.65 28.53 3.47
N ASP A 441 5.98 29.39 4.46
CA ASP A 441 7.23 29.27 5.23
C ASP A 441 7.25 28.02 6.13
N ILE A 442 6.10 27.56 6.61
CA ILE A 442 5.96 26.27 7.30
C ILE A 442 6.43 25.14 6.40
N VAL A 443 5.90 25.07 5.16
CA VAL A 443 6.31 24.04 4.19
C VAL A 443 7.80 24.16 3.86
N ARG A 444 8.30 25.38 3.62
CA ARG A 444 9.74 25.63 3.35
C ARG A 444 10.65 25.07 4.45
N ARG A 445 10.24 25.16 5.70
CA ARG A 445 10.99 24.57 6.83
C ARG A 445 10.84 23.05 6.87
N ALA A 446 9.63 22.54 6.65
CA ALA A 446 9.33 21.12 6.71
C ALA A 446 10.05 20.30 5.63
N LEU A 447 10.24 20.84 4.42
CA LEU A 447 10.95 20.17 3.33
C LEU A 447 12.42 19.81 3.65
N ARG A 448 13.01 20.45 4.68
CA ARG A 448 14.37 20.14 5.17
C ARG A 448 14.42 18.93 6.09
N ALA A 449 13.27 18.53 6.66
CA ALA A 449 13.22 17.54 7.72
C ALA A 449 13.66 16.12 7.28
N PRO A 450 13.30 15.59 6.11
CA PRO A 450 13.73 14.26 5.70
C PRO A 450 15.25 14.13 5.55
N ALA A 451 15.89 15.02 4.79
CA ALA A 451 17.35 15.02 4.61
C ALA A 451 18.09 15.20 5.94
N ARG A 452 17.57 16.11 6.81
CA ARG A 452 18.10 16.31 8.14
C ARG A 452 18.02 15.03 8.98
N GLN A 453 16.88 14.34 9.00
CA GLN A 453 16.69 13.13 9.79
C GLN A 453 17.56 11.98 9.30
N ILE A 454 17.76 11.84 7.96
CA ILE A 454 18.66 10.85 7.39
C ILE A 454 20.09 11.07 7.86
N ALA A 455 20.57 12.31 7.85
CA ALA A 455 21.90 12.67 8.35
C ALA A 455 22.04 12.41 9.86
N GLU A 456 21.05 12.81 10.67
CA GLU A 456 21.03 12.54 12.12
C GLU A 456 21.06 11.04 12.44
N ASN A 457 20.32 10.22 11.70
CA ASN A 457 20.34 8.74 11.85
C ASN A 457 21.70 8.15 11.43
N ALA A 458 22.43 8.84 10.56
CA ALA A 458 23.80 8.46 10.18
C ALA A 458 24.88 8.87 11.21
N GLY A 459 24.49 9.64 12.22
CA GLY A 459 25.41 10.14 13.26
C GLY A 459 26.04 11.49 12.96
N GLU A 460 25.54 12.20 11.93
CA GLU A 460 26.02 13.51 11.51
C GLU A 460 25.15 14.64 12.04
N ASP A 461 25.68 15.88 12.04
CA ASP A 461 24.86 17.06 12.32
C ASP A 461 23.95 17.38 11.13
N GLY A 462 22.67 17.00 11.27
CA GLY A 462 21.69 17.18 10.20
C GLY A 462 21.48 18.64 9.80
N ALA A 463 21.64 19.60 10.71
CA ALA A 463 21.50 21.03 10.40
C ALA A 463 22.69 21.52 9.55
N TYR A 464 23.89 21.10 9.89
CA TYR A 464 25.10 21.40 9.13
C TYR A 464 25.04 20.81 7.71
N ILE A 465 24.67 19.52 7.59
CA ILE A 465 24.56 18.84 6.29
C ILE A 465 23.55 19.55 5.39
N VAL A 466 22.34 19.83 5.89
CA VAL A 466 21.30 20.54 5.12
C VAL A 466 21.77 21.95 4.75
N GLY A 467 22.44 22.69 5.67
CA GLY A 467 22.99 24.00 5.37
C GLY A 467 23.98 23.96 4.20
N LYS A 468 24.95 23.03 4.25
CA LYS A 468 25.92 22.84 3.18
C LYS A 468 25.31 22.46 1.84
N LEU A 469 24.27 21.61 1.84
CA LEU A 469 23.57 21.22 0.62
C LEU A 469 22.81 22.38 -0.03
N LEU A 470 22.36 23.33 0.74
CA LEU A 470 21.64 24.53 0.25
C LEU A 470 22.57 25.60 -0.34
N GLU A 471 23.90 25.51 -0.14
CA GLU A 471 24.87 26.40 -0.77
C GLU A 471 25.08 26.08 -2.26
N GLY A 472 24.82 24.83 -2.69
CA GLY A 472 25.00 24.36 -4.05
C GLY A 472 23.71 24.35 -4.87
N ASP A 473 23.83 24.49 -6.19
CA ASP A 473 22.71 24.58 -7.13
C ASP A 473 22.48 23.29 -7.95
N ASP A 474 23.42 22.33 -7.89
CA ASP A 474 23.30 21.07 -8.64
C ASP A 474 22.14 20.24 -8.05
N TYR A 475 21.16 19.93 -8.92
CA TYR A 475 19.95 19.22 -8.54
C TYR A 475 20.21 17.81 -8.00
N ASN A 476 21.23 17.12 -8.56
CA ASN A 476 21.55 15.75 -8.21
C ASN A 476 22.58 15.64 -7.09
N HIS A 477 23.29 16.73 -6.77
CA HIS A 477 24.33 16.72 -5.76
C HIS A 477 23.72 16.64 -4.36
N GLY A 478 24.10 15.62 -3.58
CA GLY A 478 23.58 15.35 -2.26
C GLY A 478 24.57 14.69 -1.32
N PHE A 479 24.14 14.41 -0.11
CA PHE A 479 24.89 13.71 0.91
C PHE A 479 24.45 12.23 0.91
N ASN A 480 25.38 11.32 0.56
CA ASN A 480 25.18 9.89 0.69
C ASN A 480 25.43 9.46 2.14
N ALA A 481 24.37 9.25 2.89
CA ALA A 481 24.45 8.90 4.31
C ALA A 481 25.02 7.47 4.56
N ALA A 482 25.09 6.61 3.54
CA ALA A 482 25.72 5.30 3.65
C ALA A 482 27.24 5.43 3.71
N THR A 483 27.83 6.25 2.81
CA THR A 483 29.29 6.44 2.67
C THR A 483 29.83 7.62 3.47
N GLY A 484 29.00 8.64 3.77
CA GLY A 484 29.39 9.89 4.38
C GLY A 484 29.92 10.93 3.39
N GLU A 485 29.77 10.71 2.08
CA GLU A 485 30.33 11.55 1.04
C GLU A 485 29.29 12.44 0.36
N TYR A 486 29.76 13.54 -0.23
CA TYR A 486 28.94 14.42 -1.07
C TYR A 486 29.20 14.09 -2.54
N GLU A 487 28.17 13.67 -3.25
CA GLU A 487 28.30 13.18 -4.62
C GLU A 487 27.02 13.38 -5.45
N ASP A 488 27.08 13.05 -6.76
CA ASP A 488 25.87 12.94 -7.61
C ASP A 488 25.09 11.68 -7.22
N LEU A 489 23.99 11.87 -6.51
CA LEU A 489 23.18 10.78 -5.97
C LEU A 489 22.52 9.92 -7.05
N VAL A 490 22.18 10.51 -8.21
CA VAL A 490 21.60 9.75 -9.32
C VAL A 490 22.65 8.79 -9.90
N ARG A 491 23.90 9.24 -10.05
CA ARG A 491 25.00 8.40 -10.52
C ARG A 491 25.40 7.32 -9.53
N SER A 492 25.36 7.62 -8.23
CA SER A 492 25.65 6.64 -7.18
C SER A 492 24.49 5.69 -6.91
N GLY A 493 23.35 5.84 -7.60
CA GLY A 493 22.17 5.00 -7.46
C GLY A 493 21.29 5.33 -6.27
N VAL A 494 21.55 6.43 -5.54
CA VAL A 494 20.69 6.91 -4.45
C VAL A 494 19.54 7.71 -5.04
N ILE A 495 18.45 7.01 -5.36
CA ILE A 495 17.30 7.54 -6.09
C ILE A 495 16.00 7.16 -5.40
N ASP A 496 15.01 8.05 -5.45
CA ASP A 496 13.67 7.83 -4.92
C ASP A 496 12.63 7.89 -6.06
N PRO A 497 11.56 7.07 -6.03
CA PRO A 497 10.45 7.20 -6.97
C PRO A 497 9.73 8.55 -6.79
N ALA A 498 9.47 9.25 -7.89
CA ALA A 498 8.79 10.56 -7.84
C ALA A 498 7.41 10.49 -7.17
N LYS A 499 6.65 9.43 -7.46
CA LYS A 499 5.35 9.15 -6.83
C LYS A 499 5.46 9.05 -5.31
N VAL A 500 6.47 8.35 -4.79
CA VAL A 500 6.71 8.18 -3.34
C VAL A 500 6.96 9.54 -2.68
N VAL A 501 7.87 10.35 -3.24
CA VAL A 501 8.23 11.66 -2.67
C VAL A 501 7.04 12.63 -2.71
N ARG A 502 6.33 12.67 -3.84
CA ARG A 502 5.20 13.55 -4.07
C ARG A 502 4.02 13.23 -3.14
N THR A 503 3.62 11.95 -3.07
CA THR A 503 2.50 11.53 -2.23
C THR A 503 2.82 11.69 -0.75
N ALA A 504 4.08 11.45 -0.33
CA ALA A 504 4.51 11.67 1.04
C ALA A 504 4.29 13.12 1.49
N LEU A 505 4.63 14.10 0.64
CA LEU A 505 4.39 15.51 0.93
C LEU A 505 2.89 15.85 0.95
N GLN A 506 2.12 15.35 -0.02
CA GLN A 506 0.69 15.62 -0.13
C GLN A 506 -0.09 15.05 1.06
N ASP A 507 0.16 13.78 1.42
CA ASP A 507 -0.54 13.13 2.53
C ASP A 507 -0.12 13.73 3.89
N ALA A 508 1.17 14.06 4.06
CA ALA A 508 1.66 14.78 5.23
C ALA A 508 0.97 16.13 5.40
N ALA A 509 0.92 16.94 4.36
CA ALA A 509 0.31 18.27 4.40
C ALA A 509 -1.21 18.21 4.61
N SER A 510 -1.89 17.25 3.98
CA SER A 510 -3.35 17.06 4.12
C SER A 510 -3.73 16.84 5.57
N VAL A 511 -3.11 15.88 6.25
CA VAL A 511 -3.44 15.56 7.65
C VAL A 511 -2.90 16.65 8.61
N ALA A 512 -1.67 17.14 8.39
CA ALA A 512 -1.10 18.20 9.20
C ALA A 512 -1.96 19.48 9.19
N SER A 513 -2.50 19.85 8.04
CA SER A 513 -3.42 21.00 7.91
C SER A 513 -4.70 20.83 8.74
N LEU A 514 -5.25 19.60 8.81
CA LEU A 514 -6.41 19.31 9.65
C LEU A 514 -6.05 19.45 11.13
N LEU A 515 -4.89 18.96 11.55
CA LEU A 515 -4.41 19.11 12.92
C LEU A 515 -4.19 20.57 13.32
N ILE A 516 -3.61 21.37 12.43
CA ILE A 516 -3.38 22.82 12.65
C ILE A 516 -4.68 23.60 12.79
N THR A 517 -5.73 23.21 12.04
CA THR A 517 -7.05 23.87 12.05
C THR A 517 -7.98 23.32 13.14
N THR A 518 -7.57 22.31 13.91
CA THR A 518 -8.38 21.73 14.98
C THR A 518 -8.36 22.63 16.23
N GLU A 519 -9.56 22.92 16.76
CA GLU A 519 -9.73 23.75 17.97
C GLU A 519 -10.26 22.95 19.17
N ALA A 520 -11.00 21.86 18.93
CA ALA A 520 -11.60 21.04 19.96
C ALA A 520 -11.36 19.54 19.71
N LEU A 521 -11.11 18.80 20.79
CA LEU A 521 -11.00 17.34 20.81
C LEU A 521 -12.14 16.77 21.67
N VAL A 522 -12.82 15.73 21.16
CA VAL A 522 -13.93 15.08 21.84
C VAL A 522 -13.63 13.59 21.98
N VAL A 523 -13.50 13.09 23.21
CA VAL A 523 -13.21 11.68 23.48
C VAL A 523 -14.31 11.05 24.34
N GLU A 524 -14.50 9.74 24.23
CA GLU A 524 -15.39 9.00 25.13
C GLU A 524 -14.72 8.75 26.48
N LEU A 525 -15.43 9.07 27.56
CA LEU A 525 -14.98 8.70 28.91
C LEU A 525 -14.94 7.17 29.05
N PRO A 526 -13.95 6.60 29.77
CA PRO A 526 -13.98 5.19 30.13
C PRO A 526 -15.30 4.87 30.85
N LYS A 527 -15.92 3.76 30.49
CA LYS A 527 -17.01 3.24 31.33
C LYS A 527 -16.40 2.86 32.67
N GLU A 528 -16.91 3.39 33.78
CA GLU A 528 -16.63 2.84 35.10
C GLU A 528 -17.08 1.38 35.08
N GLU A 529 -16.14 0.45 35.21
CA GLU A 529 -16.44 -0.93 35.45
C GLU A 529 -17.08 -1.00 36.85
N THR A 530 -18.39 -1.10 36.90
CA THR A 530 -19.09 -1.49 38.14
C THR A 530 -18.55 -2.87 38.54
N PRO A 531 -17.94 -3.03 39.73
CA PRO A 531 -17.52 -4.35 40.18
C PRO A 531 -18.68 -5.31 40.10
N ALA A 532 -18.47 -6.46 39.49
CA ALA A 532 -19.48 -7.51 39.47
C ALA A 532 -19.94 -7.79 40.93
N PRO A 533 -21.24 -7.85 41.21
CA PRO A 533 -21.69 -8.18 42.56
C PRO A 533 -21.09 -9.53 42.94
N MET A 534 -20.37 -9.56 44.06
CA MET A 534 -19.87 -10.83 44.62
C MET A 534 -21.07 -11.75 44.85
N PRO A 535 -21.03 -13.00 44.41
CA PRO A 535 -22.05 -13.98 44.73
C PRO A 535 -22.22 -14.05 46.26
N ALA A 536 -23.45 -13.86 46.72
CA ALA A 536 -23.76 -14.06 48.14
C ALA A 536 -23.33 -15.48 48.53
N MET A 537 -22.40 -15.58 49.50
CA MET A 537 -22.16 -16.85 50.15
C MET A 537 -23.33 -17.11 51.07
N ASP A 538 -24.20 -18.03 50.66
CA ASP A 538 -25.17 -18.63 51.59
C ASP A 538 -24.40 -19.48 52.57
N PHE A 539 -24.50 -19.11 53.87
CA PHE A 539 -24.05 -19.89 55.01
C PHE A 539 -25.16 -20.84 55.46
#